data_93075b1c278e53c551505a51f0f5bc3d
#
_entry.id   93075b1c278e53c551505a51f0f5bc3d
#
_cell.length_a   1.000
_cell.length_b   1.000
_cell.length_c   1.000
_cell.angle_alpha   90.00
_cell.angle_beta   90.00
_cell.angle_gamma   90.00
#
_symmetry.space_group_name_H-M   'P 1'
#
loop_
_entity.id
_entity.type
_entity.pdbx_description
1 polymer ?
#
loop_
_entity_poly.entity_id
_entity_poly.type
_entity_poly.pdbx_seq_one_letter_code
_entity_poly.pdbx_strand_id
1 'polypeptide(L)'
;MTETPEGGGTRLWGGRFAGGPSDALAQLSVSVHFDWRLAPYDLRASKAHARVLHGAGLLTDDECTRMLLALDELTADVRSGAFRPTVADEDVHTALERGLLERLGVLGGKLRAGRSRNDQVATDLRLYLRDHARRVVLAVAD
;
A
#
# COMPACT_ATOMS: atom_id res chain seq x y z
N MET A 1 -3.07 -23.34 32.90
CA MET A 1 -3.93 -22.58 31.98
C MET A 1 -3.15 -21.33 31.65
N THR A 2 -2.46 -21.35 30.52
CA THR A 2 -1.63 -20.24 30.05
C THR A 2 -2.41 -19.60 28.88
N GLU A 3 -2.90 -18.41 29.13
CA GLU A 3 -3.58 -17.59 28.10
C GLU A 3 -2.59 -17.19 27.02
N THR A 4 -2.92 -17.53 25.79
CA THR A 4 -2.25 -17.05 24.57
C THR A 4 -2.75 -15.63 24.31
N PRO A 5 -1.87 -14.61 24.15
CA PRO A 5 -2.33 -13.29 23.75
C PRO A 5 -2.70 -13.30 22.26
N GLU A 6 -3.99 -13.22 21.98
CA GLU A 6 -4.51 -12.90 20.66
C GLU A 6 -4.26 -11.41 20.33
N GLY A 7 -3.80 -11.12 19.13
CA GLY A 7 -3.81 -9.75 18.58
C GLY A 7 -2.47 -9.24 18.09
N GLY A 8 -1.75 -10.03 17.29
CA GLY A 8 -0.58 -9.54 16.54
C GLY A 8 -0.96 -9.15 15.13
N GLY A 9 -1.32 -7.88 14.88
CA GLY A 9 -1.27 -7.33 13.53
C GLY A 9 0.12 -7.54 12.95
N THR A 10 0.22 -8.07 11.73
CA THR A 10 1.46 -8.38 11.02
C THR A 10 2.26 -7.10 10.78
N ARG A 11 3.07 -6.71 11.75
CA ARG A 11 4.07 -5.65 11.58
C ARG A 11 5.21 -6.18 10.71
N LEU A 12 5.61 -5.44 9.69
CA LEU A 12 6.66 -5.79 8.74
C LEU A 12 8.04 -6.07 9.37
N TRP A 13 8.26 -5.70 10.63
CA TRP A 13 9.54 -5.73 11.36
C TRP A 13 9.56 -6.63 12.60
N GLY A 14 8.84 -7.76 12.61
CA GLY A 14 8.64 -8.57 13.81
C GLY A 14 9.53 -9.82 13.98
N GLY A 15 10.35 -10.20 12.98
CA GLY A 15 10.94 -11.55 12.96
C GLY A 15 12.07 -11.84 13.95
N ARG A 16 12.72 -10.83 14.56
CA ARG A 16 13.89 -11.01 15.47
C ARG A 16 13.70 -10.45 16.87
N PHE A 17 12.62 -9.71 17.12
CA PHE A 17 12.41 -9.04 18.39
C PHE A 17 11.13 -9.58 19.04
N ALA A 18 11.24 -9.97 20.32
CA ALA A 18 10.10 -10.44 21.12
C ALA A 18 9.13 -9.29 21.50
N GLY A 19 9.54 -8.02 21.29
CA GLY A 19 8.72 -6.82 21.54
C GLY A 19 8.68 -5.92 20.31
N GLY A 20 7.57 -5.16 20.12
CA GLY A 20 7.47 -4.13 19.11
C GLY A 20 8.40 -2.94 19.39
N PRO A 21 8.54 -1.98 18.46
CA PRO A 21 9.25 -0.73 18.69
C PRO A 21 8.67 0.01 19.90
N SER A 22 9.49 0.77 20.61
CA SER A 22 8.98 1.66 21.67
C SER A 22 7.99 2.66 21.11
N ASP A 23 7.06 3.16 21.94
CA ASP A 23 6.04 4.13 21.52
C ASP A 23 6.67 5.38 20.88
N ALA A 24 7.81 5.84 21.40
CA ALA A 24 8.55 6.97 20.84
C ALA A 24 9.07 6.67 19.41
N LEU A 25 9.59 5.47 19.17
CA LEU A 25 10.04 5.06 17.85
C LEU A 25 8.85 4.88 16.89
N ALA A 26 7.75 4.31 17.36
CA ALA A 26 6.53 4.17 16.58
C ALA A 26 6.00 5.55 16.14
N GLN A 27 5.97 6.54 17.03
CA GLN A 27 5.55 7.91 16.72
C GLN A 27 6.45 8.59 15.68
N LEU A 28 7.74 8.30 15.69
CA LEU A 28 8.68 8.84 14.68
C LEU A 28 8.57 8.15 13.33
N SER A 29 8.07 6.91 13.28
CA SER A 29 7.99 6.10 12.06
C SER A 29 6.67 6.29 11.32
N VAL A 30 5.59 6.69 11.99
CA VAL A 30 4.26 6.84 11.37
C VAL A 30 4.22 8.03 10.44
N SER A 31 3.95 7.77 9.15
CA SER A 31 3.86 8.79 8.10
C SER A 31 2.47 8.87 7.44
N VAL A 32 1.57 7.94 7.74
CA VAL A 32 0.27 7.81 7.06
C VAL A 32 -0.59 9.08 7.09
N HIS A 33 -0.45 9.92 8.10
CA HIS A 33 -1.20 11.17 8.23
C HIS A 33 -0.82 12.23 7.20
N PHE A 34 0.37 12.18 6.58
CA PHE A 34 0.77 13.10 5.52
C PHE A 34 1.01 12.40 4.17
N ASP A 35 1.39 11.13 4.14
CA ASP A 35 1.67 10.40 2.90
C ASP A 35 0.43 9.77 2.27
N TRP A 36 -0.73 9.75 2.97
CA TRP A 36 -2.00 9.26 2.43
C TRP A 36 -2.38 9.89 1.08
N ARG A 37 -1.92 11.11 0.81
CA ARG A 37 -2.06 11.77 -0.49
C ARG A 37 -1.44 11.01 -1.67
N LEU A 38 -0.55 10.05 -1.39
CA LEU A 38 0.09 9.20 -2.40
C LEU A 38 -0.78 7.98 -2.76
N ALA A 39 -1.84 7.66 -2.01
CA ALA A 39 -2.66 6.47 -2.23
C ALA A 39 -3.16 6.29 -3.68
N PRO A 40 -3.65 7.33 -4.40
CA PRO A 40 -4.05 7.17 -5.79
C PRO A 40 -2.90 6.79 -6.74
N TYR A 41 -1.69 7.23 -6.41
CA TYR A 41 -0.49 6.96 -7.21
C TYR A 41 0.04 5.56 -6.96
N ASP A 42 0.07 5.11 -5.70
CA ASP A 42 0.42 3.75 -5.34
C ASP A 42 -0.54 2.73 -5.98
N LEU A 43 -1.84 2.93 -5.89
CA LEU A 43 -2.83 2.06 -6.52
C LEU A 43 -2.64 1.96 -8.03
N ARG A 44 -2.29 3.08 -8.69
CA ARG A 44 -1.95 3.08 -10.12
C ARG A 44 -0.66 2.30 -10.41
N ALA A 45 0.39 2.52 -9.62
CA ALA A 45 1.66 1.81 -9.72
C ALA A 45 1.48 0.32 -9.42
N SER A 46 0.68 -0.02 -8.41
CA SER A 46 0.36 -1.39 -8.03
C SER A 46 -0.38 -2.17 -9.12
N LYS A 47 -1.31 -1.54 -9.85
CA LYS A 47 -1.96 -2.16 -11.03
C LYS A 47 -0.95 -2.45 -12.16
N ALA A 48 0.01 -1.54 -12.39
CA ALA A 48 1.07 -1.78 -13.37
C ALA A 48 1.99 -2.93 -12.92
N HIS A 49 2.33 -2.96 -11.63
CA HIS A 49 3.16 -4.03 -11.07
C HIS A 49 2.48 -5.41 -11.12
N ALA A 50 1.18 -5.50 -10.85
CA ALA A 50 0.42 -6.75 -11.00
C ALA A 50 0.52 -7.31 -12.43
N ARG A 51 0.46 -6.46 -13.46
CA ARG A 51 0.65 -6.88 -14.86
C ARG A 51 2.09 -7.34 -15.15
N VAL A 52 3.09 -6.71 -14.51
CA VAL A 52 4.49 -7.15 -14.63
C VAL A 52 4.66 -8.53 -13.99
N LEU A 53 4.09 -8.76 -12.81
CA LEU A 53 4.15 -10.06 -12.14
C LEU A 53 3.46 -11.16 -12.99
N HIS A 54 2.34 -10.85 -13.62
CA HIS A 54 1.68 -11.74 -14.55
C HIS A 54 2.58 -12.05 -15.77
N GLY A 55 3.14 -11.02 -16.42
CA GLY A 55 4.06 -11.20 -17.54
C GLY A 55 5.34 -12.00 -17.20
N ALA A 56 5.74 -11.96 -15.92
CA ALA A 56 6.85 -12.76 -15.38
C ALA A 56 6.44 -14.19 -14.94
N GLY A 57 5.15 -14.56 -15.09
CA GLY A 57 4.64 -15.88 -14.69
C GLY A 57 4.49 -16.08 -13.18
N LEU A 58 4.56 -15.00 -12.38
CA LEU A 58 4.38 -15.03 -10.92
C LEU A 58 2.91 -14.94 -10.50
N LEU A 59 2.04 -14.48 -11.39
CA LEU A 59 0.58 -14.54 -11.27
C LEU A 59 0.00 -15.29 -12.46
N THR A 60 -0.99 -16.13 -12.22
CA THR A 60 -1.80 -16.72 -13.30
C THR A 60 -2.77 -15.67 -13.88
N ASP A 61 -3.43 -15.98 -15.01
CA ASP A 61 -4.46 -15.12 -15.63
C ASP A 61 -5.58 -14.79 -14.64
N ASP A 62 -6.07 -15.81 -13.91
CA ASP A 62 -7.12 -15.62 -12.89
C ASP A 62 -6.63 -14.75 -11.72
N GLU A 63 -5.45 -15.04 -11.19
CA GLU A 63 -4.87 -14.26 -10.08
C GLU A 63 -4.65 -12.80 -10.48
N CYS A 64 -4.14 -12.55 -11.69
CA CYS A 64 -3.96 -11.18 -12.20
C CYS A 64 -5.30 -10.46 -12.35
N THR A 65 -6.31 -11.11 -12.91
CA THR A 65 -7.64 -10.55 -13.07
C THR A 65 -8.25 -10.18 -11.73
N ARG A 66 -8.23 -11.08 -10.75
CA ARG A 66 -8.73 -10.85 -9.39
C ARG A 66 -7.97 -9.73 -8.68
N MET A 67 -6.63 -9.70 -8.84
CA MET A 67 -5.78 -8.64 -8.28
C MET A 67 -6.15 -7.26 -8.83
N LEU A 68 -6.33 -7.15 -10.15
CA LEU A 68 -6.70 -5.88 -10.80
C LEU A 68 -8.09 -5.42 -10.38
N LEU A 69 -9.08 -6.32 -10.29
CA LEU A 69 -10.42 -6.00 -9.81
C LEU A 69 -10.39 -5.48 -8.36
N ALA A 70 -9.69 -6.17 -7.46
CA ALA A 70 -9.57 -5.73 -6.07
C ALA A 70 -8.86 -4.38 -5.94
N LEU A 71 -7.85 -4.09 -6.78
CA LEU A 71 -7.18 -2.79 -6.82
C LEU A 71 -8.11 -1.69 -7.40
N ASP A 72 -9.03 -2.03 -8.32
CA ASP A 72 -10.03 -1.09 -8.84
C ASP A 72 -11.08 -0.77 -7.76
N GLU A 73 -11.59 -1.77 -7.05
CA GLU A 73 -12.49 -1.59 -5.90
C GLU A 73 -11.85 -0.74 -4.81
N LEU A 74 -10.62 -1.08 -4.40
CA LEU A 74 -9.88 -0.30 -3.40
C LEU A 74 -9.65 1.15 -3.86
N THR A 75 -9.42 1.37 -5.15
CA THR A 75 -9.32 2.73 -5.73
C THR A 75 -10.63 3.51 -5.58
N ALA A 76 -11.78 2.86 -5.81
CA ALA A 76 -13.10 3.47 -5.64
C ALA A 76 -13.36 3.80 -4.16
N ASP A 77 -13.03 2.88 -3.26
CA ASP A 77 -13.21 3.05 -1.82
C ASP A 77 -12.32 4.16 -1.23
N VAL A 78 -11.06 4.25 -1.68
CA VAL A 78 -10.17 5.37 -1.30
C VAL A 78 -10.73 6.70 -1.80
N ARG A 79 -11.24 6.76 -3.04
CA ARG A 79 -11.82 7.98 -3.63
C ARG A 79 -13.09 8.41 -2.89
N SER A 80 -13.96 7.49 -2.53
CA SER A 80 -15.21 7.78 -1.81
C SER A 80 -14.99 8.06 -0.32
N GLY A 81 -13.81 7.69 0.21
CA GLY A 81 -13.51 7.72 1.63
C GLY A 81 -14.09 6.54 2.42
N ALA A 82 -14.61 5.51 1.75
CA ALA A 82 -15.05 4.27 2.37
C ALA A 82 -13.89 3.48 2.96
N PHE A 83 -12.71 3.53 2.31
CA PHE A 83 -11.48 2.99 2.85
C PHE A 83 -10.56 4.12 3.32
N ARG A 84 -10.11 4.04 4.58
CA ARG A 84 -9.23 5.01 5.22
C ARG A 84 -8.10 4.30 5.98
N PRO A 85 -6.96 4.98 6.19
CA PRO A 85 -5.94 4.48 7.09
C PRO A 85 -6.46 4.42 8.52
N THR A 86 -5.88 3.54 9.30
CA THR A 86 -6.13 3.37 10.73
C THR A 86 -4.88 3.75 11.53
N VAL A 87 -5.01 3.84 12.84
CA VAL A 87 -3.86 4.08 13.75
C VAL A 87 -2.82 2.94 13.76
N ALA A 88 -3.18 1.78 13.22
CA ALA A 88 -2.27 0.64 13.10
C ALA A 88 -1.42 0.69 11.82
N ASP A 89 -1.79 1.53 10.87
CA ASP A 89 -1.07 1.66 9.60
C ASP A 89 0.11 2.64 9.78
N GLU A 90 1.33 2.17 9.49
CA GLU A 90 2.54 2.97 9.62
C GLU A 90 2.63 4.01 8.49
N ASP A 91 2.33 3.60 7.27
CA ASP A 91 2.41 4.40 6.06
C ASP A 91 1.25 4.09 5.08
N VAL A 92 1.13 4.87 4.01
CA VAL A 92 0.14 4.67 2.95
C VAL A 92 0.21 3.27 2.36
N HIS A 93 1.40 2.73 2.19
CA HIS A 93 1.62 1.42 1.58
C HIS A 93 1.10 0.29 2.47
N THR A 94 1.36 0.37 3.79
CA THR A 94 0.84 -0.59 4.78
C THR A 94 -0.68 -0.57 4.81
N ALA A 95 -1.29 0.62 4.78
CA ALA A 95 -2.74 0.75 4.71
C ALA A 95 -3.32 0.09 3.45
N LEU A 96 -2.76 0.37 2.27
CA LEU A 96 -3.24 -0.19 1.01
C LEU A 96 -3.00 -1.70 0.92
N GLU A 97 -1.88 -2.20 1.44
CA GLU A 97 -1.61 -3.63 1.56
C GLU A 97 -2.66 -4.32 2.43
N ARG A 98 -2.99 -3.75 3.60
CA ARG A 98 -4.07 -4.25 4.45
C ARG A 98 -5.39 -4.32 3.68
N GLY A 99 -5.77 -3.24 2.99
CA GLY A 99 -7.00 -3.20 2.19
C GLY A 99 -7.05 -4.26 1.08
N LEU A 100 -5.89 -4.62 0.51
CA LEU A 100 -5.79 -5.67 -0.50
C LEU A 100 -5.84 -7.07 0.13
N LEU A 101 -5.20 -7.27 1.28
CA LEU A 101 -5.24 -8.53 2.04
C LEU A 101 -6.67 -8.83 2.54
N GLU A 102 -7.41 -7.82 2.99
CA GLU A 102 -8.81 -7.95 3.39
C GLU A 102 -9.71 -8.48 2.26
N ARG A 103 -9.41 -8.13 0.99
CA ARG A 103 -10.18 -8.54 -0.19
C ARG A 103 -9.76 -9.89 -0.77
N LEU A 104 -8.47 -10.16 -0.79
CA LEU A 104 -7.87 -11.27 -1.52
C LEU A 104 -7.18 -12.31 -0.63
N GLY A 105 -7.06 -12.06 0.67
CA GLY A 105 -6.30 -12.93 1.56
C GLY A 105 -4.84 -13.08 1.09
N VAL A 106 -4.34 -14.32 1.10
CA VAL A 106 -2.95 -14.65 0.72
C VAL A 106 -2.59 -14.17 -0.69
N LEU A 107 -3.55 -14.14 -1.61
CA LEU A 107 -3.31 -13.66 -2.98
C LEU A 107 -2.88 -12.19 -2.98
N GLY A 108 -3.47 -11.35 -2.12
CA GLY A 108 -3.08 -9.94 -1.99
C GLY A 108 -1.60 -9.76 -1.65
N GLY A 109 -1.05 -10.67 -0.84
CA GLY A 109 0.37 -10.65 -0.46
C GLY A 109 1.34 -10.92 -1.62
N LYS A 110 0.91 -11.59 -2.70
CA LYS A 110 1.75 -11.83 -3.88
C LYS A 110 2.18 -10.53 -4.57
N LEU A 111 1.44 -9.44 -4.40
CA LEU A 111 1.79 -8.14 -4.99
C LEU A 111 3.15 -7.59 -4.51
N ARG A 112 3.66 -8.09 -3.37
CA ARG A 112 4.98 -7.70 -2.84
C ARG A 112 6.15 -8.35 -3.58
N ALA A 113 5.92 -9.37 -4.38
CA ALA A 113 6.99 -10.09 -5.07
C ALA A 113 7.81 -9.13 -5.95
N GLY A 114 9.13 -9.18 -5.82
CA GLY A 114 10.06 -8.37 -6.59
C GLY A 114 9.97 -6.86 -6.36
N ARG A 115 9.35 -6.42 -5.26
CA ARG A 115 9.11 -5.00 -4.95
C ARG A 115 9.75 -4.62 -3.60
N SER A 116 10.47 -3.51 -3.58
CA SER A 116 10.98 -2.89 -2.37
C SER A 116 10.11 -1.68 -1.98
N ARG A 117 10.02 -1.36 -0.69
CA ARG A 117 9.38 -0.14 -0.23
C ARG A 117 10.01 1.12 -0.85
N ASN A 118 11.33 1.11 -1.07
CA ASN A 118 12.07 2.25 -1.62
C ASN A 118 11.69 2.57 -3.07
N ASP A 119 11.56 1.55 -3.94
CA ASP A 119 11.15 1.76 -5.33
C ASP A 119 9.67 2.14 -5.43
N GLN A 120 8.84 1.65 -4.53
CA GLN A 120 7.43 2.01 -4.39
C GLN A 120 7.29 3.50 -4.07
N VAL A 121 7.91 3.97 -2.98
CA VAL A 121 7.91 5.38 -2.56
C VAL A 121 8.45 6.29 -3.68
N ALA A 122 9.58 5.92 -4.30
CA ALA A 122 10.18 6.71 -5.38
C ALA A 122 9.28 6.83 -6.60
N THR A 123 8.56 5.76 -6.96
CA THR A 123 7.61 5.73 -8.08
C THR A 123 6.43 6.64 -7.78
N ASP A 124 5.83 6.52 -6.61
CA ASP A 124 4.65 7.28 -6.20
C ASP A 124 4.94 8.77 -6.11
N LEU A 125 6.10 9.13 -5.54
CA LEU A 125 6.53 10.52 -5.49
C LEU A 125 6.72 11.10 -6.91
N ARG A 126 7.32 10.36 -7.84
CA ARG A 126 7.47 10.81 -9.23
C ARG A 126 6.12 10.99 -9.93
N LEU A 127 5.18 10.08 -9.70
CA LEU A 127 3.84 10.19 -10.25
C LEU A 127 3.09 11.41 -9.69
N TYR A 128 3.19 11.61 -8.37
CA TYR A 128 2.65 12.78 -7.67
C TYR A 128 3.22 14.08 -8.22
N LEU A 129 4.55 14.19 -8.29
CA LEU A 129 5.23 15.40 -8.79
C LEU A 129 4.87 15.71 -10.25
N ARG A 130 4.78 14.69 -11.12
CA ARG A 130 4.34 14.87 -12.52
C ARG A 130 2.93 15.45 -12.60
N ASP A 131 2.01 14.94 -11.79
CA ASP A 131 0.63 15.41 -11.78
C ASP A 131 0.55 16.86 -11.29
N HIS A 132 1.24 17.16 -10.19
CA HIS A 132 1.25 18.51 -9.61
C HIS A 132 1.98 19.53 -10.49
N ALA A 133 3.09 19.16 -11.13
CA ALA A 133 3.78 20.04 -12.09
C ALA A 133 2.85 20.41 -13.26
N ARG A 134 2.05 19.46 -13.78
CA ARG A 134 1.05 19.77 -14.82
C ARG A 134 -0.01 20.77 -14.34
N ARG A 135 -0.49 20.62 -13.11
CA ARG A 135 -1.46 21.57 -12.52
C ARG A 135 -0.88 22.97 -12.38
N VAL A 136 0.41 23.08 -11.95
CA VAL A 136 1.11 24.37 -11.87
C VAL A 136 1.24 24.99 -13.26
N VAL A 137 1.65 24.22 -14.28
CA VAL A 137 1.77 24.71 -15.66
C VAL A 137 0.44 25.26 -16.18
N LEU A 138 -0.66 24.53 -15.96
CA LEU A 138 -1.99 24.97 -16.36
C LEU A 138 -2.40 26.24 -15.64
N ALA A 139 -2.19 26.31 -14.31
CA ALA A 139 -2.55 27.49 -13.51
C ALA A 139 -1.70 28.75 -13.82
N VAL A 140 -0.55 28.59 -14.47
CA VAL A 140 0.28 29.73 -14.93
C VAL A 140 -0.08 30.15 -16.36
N ALA A 141 -0.64 29.22 -17.15
CA ALA A 141 -1.02 29.48 -18.54
C ALA A 141 -2.41 30.13 -18.71
N ASP A 142 -3.27 30.01 -17.67
CA ASP A 142 -4.59 30.66 -17.57
C ASP A 142 -4.45 32.11 -17.07
#